data_9a180bdf469cff3f8d5490c56dfea199
#
_entry.id   9a180bdf469cff3f8d5490c56dfea199
#
_cell.length_a   1.000
_cell.length_b   1.000
_cell.length_c   1.000
_cell.angle_alpha   90.00
_cell.angle_beta   90.00
_cell.angle_gamma   90.00
#
_symmetry.space_group_name_H-M   'P 1'
#
loop_
_entity.id
_entity.type
_entity.pdbx_description
1 polymer ?
#
loop_
_entity_poly.entity_id
_entity_poly.type
_entity_poly.pdbx_seq_one_letter_code
_entity_poly.pdbx_strand_id
1 'polypeptide(L)'
;MNYQMIETDDALASLCEAVRACPAIALDTEFVRTRTYYPQLGLIQLFDGANVALIDPLGISDWSPLKAVLRDTGITKFLHAGSEDLEVFLNAFGELPEPLIDTQILAAFCGRPLSWGFAAMVEEYTGVALDKSESRTDWLARPLSERQCEYAAADVWYLLPIAKKLMIETEAAGWLPAALDECRLMQQRRQEIQAPEEAWRDITNAWQLRTRQLACLQLLADWRLRKARERDMAVNFVVREENLWAVARYMPGSLGELDSLGLSGSEIRFHGKRLISLVAKAQALPEEALPEPLLNLMDMPGYRKAFKAIKALVAEVSASHHVSGELLASRRQINQLLNWHWKLKPQNGQPELISGWRAELMAEKLTLLLQEYPR
;
A
#
# COMPACT_ATOMS: atom_id res chain seq x y z
N MET A 1 30.72 -4.38 8.89
CA MET A 1 29.70 -3.48 9.45
C MET A 1 29.31 -4.00 10.84
N ASN A 2 29.39 -3.15 11.85
CA ASN A 2 29.00 -3.55 13.20
C ASN A 2 27.55 -3.23 13.42
N TYR A 3 26.81 -4.16 14.00
CA TYR A 3 25.42 -4.00 14.40
C TYR A 3 25.21 -4.56 15.81
N GLN A 4 24.19 -4.08 16.50
CA GLN A 4 23.77 -4.56 17.80
C GLN A 4 22.43 -5.27 17.67
N MET A 5 22.32 -6.51 18.18
CA MET A 5 21.05 -7.19 18.34
C MET A 5 20.31 -6.65 19.57
N ILE A 6 19.04 -6.30 19.39
CA ILE A 6 18.14 -5.84 20.46
C ILE A 6 17.09 -6.93 20.67
N GLU A 7 17.20 -7.66 21.76
CA GLU A 7 16.41 -8.87 22.02
C GLU A 7 15.64 -8.82 23.36
N THR A 8 15.72 -7.68 24.08
CA THR A 8 15.04 -7.52 25.37
C THR A 8 14.39 -6.14 25.46
N ASP A 9 13.37 -6.03 26.33
CA ASP A 9 12.69 -4.76 26.60
C ASP A 9 13.66 -3.68 27.14
N ASP A 10 14.59 -4.06 28.02
CA ASP A 10 15.59 -3.14 28.57
C ASP A 10 16.55 -2.62 27.50
N ALA A 11 17.02 -3.50 26.59
CA ALA A 11 17.88 -3.10 25.48
C ALA A 11 17.13 -2.17 24.51
N LEU A 12 15.87 -2.42 24.24
CA LEU A 12 15.03 -1.55 23.42
C LEU A 12 14.82 -0.19 24.05
N ALA A 13 14.52 -0.14 25.35
CA ALA A 13 14.35 1.13 26.09
C ALA A 13 15.63 1.97 26.05
N SER A 14 16.81 1.35 26.24
CA SER A 14 18.11 2.02 26.17
C SER A 14 18.41 2.56 24.76
N LEU A 15 18.14 1.78 23.72
CA LEU A 15 18.26 2.23 22.34
C LEU A 15 17.38 3.44 22.06
N CYS A 16 16.11 3.37 22.42
CA CYS A 16 15.15 4.43 22.17
C CYS A 16 15.49 5.72 22.93
N GLU A 17 16.04 5.62 24.15
CA GLU A 17 16.52 6.78 24.90
C GLU A 17 17.70 7.47 24.19
N ALA A 18 18.66 6.67 23.68
CA ALA A 18 19.80 7.21 22.90
C ALA A 18 19.35 7.89 21.60
N VAL A 19 18.35 7.34 20.94
CA VAL A 19 17.82 7.85 19.66
C VAL A 19 17.10 9.20 19.81
N ARG A 20 16.58 9.52 20.99
CA ARG A 20 15.88 10.80 21.24
C ARG A 20 16.73 12.05 20.96
N ALA A 21 18.04 11.94 21.07
CA ALA A 21 18.97 13.03 20.78
C ALA A 21 19.27 13.19 19.28
N CYS A 22 18.80 12.27 18.43
CA CYS A 22 19.10 12.26 17.01
C CYS A 22 18.05 13.05 16.23
N PRO A 23 18.46 13.92 15.29
CA PRO A 23 17.49 14.65 14.46
C PRO A 23 16.87 13.78 13.36
N ALA A 24 17.47 12.66 13.03
CA ALA A 24 17.04 11.75 11.99
C ALA A 24 17.55 10.33 12.21
N ILE A 25 16.76 9.36 11.80
CA ILE A 25 17.11 7.93 11.79
C ILE A 25 16.70 7.30 10.46
N ALA A 26 17.38 6.21 10.09
CA ALA A 26 16.91 5.31 9.05
C ALA A 26 16.17 4.13 9.70
N LEU A 27 15.07 3.72 9.09
CA LEU A 27 14.27 2.56 9.47
C LEU A 27 14.07 1.64 8.28
N ASP A 28 13.98 0.36 8.55
CA ASP A 28 13.51 -0.65 7.61
C ASP A 28 12.87 -1.80 8.37
N THR A 29 12.13 -2.67 7.70
CA THR A 29 11.56 -3.88 8.29
C THR A 29 11.77 -5.09 7.39
N GLU A 30 11.93 -6.25 8.02
CA GLU A 30 11.84 -7.53 7.35
C GLU A 30 10.59 -8.25 7.85
N PHE A 31 9.81 -8.78 6.94
CA PHE A 31 8.53 -9.43 7.26
C PHE A 31 8.21 -10.55 6.29
N VAL A 32 7.27 -11.41 6.69
CA VAL A 32 6.75 -12.50 5.86
C VAL A 32 5.26 -12.31 5.65
N ARG A 33 4.84 -12.40 4.38
CA ARG A 33 3.43 -12.35 3.99
C ARG A 33 3.19 -13.30 2.83
N THR A 34 2.90 -14.55 3.12
CA THR A 34 2.65 -15.58 2.11
C THR A 34 1.21 -16.09 2.11
N ARG A 35 0.67 -16.38 3.30
CA ARG A 35 -0.68 -16.92 3.48
C ARG A 35 -1.55 -16.09 4.43
N THR A 36 -0.94 -15.15 5.14
CA THR A 36 -1.63 -14.32 6.12
C THR A 36 -2.26 -13.08 5.47
N TYR A 37 -3.30 -12.56 6.09
CA TYR A 37 -3.87 -11.27 5.72
C TYR A 37 -2.94 -10.12 6.11
N TYR A 38 -2.39 -10.18 7.32
CA TYR A 38 -1.45 -9.20 7.85
C TYR A 38 0.00 -9.61 7.62
N PRO A 39 0.90 -8.66 7.37
CA PRO A 39 2.33 -8.94 7.33
C PRO A 39 2.82 -9.35 8.72
N GLN A 40 3.67 -10.39 8.78
CA GLN A 40 4.26 -10.88 10.02
C GLN A 40 5.65 -10.29 10.18
N LEU A 41 5.82 -9.43 11.19
CA LEU A 41 7.09 -8.77 11.47
C LEU A 41 8.17 -9.79 11.86
N GLY A 42 9.30 -9.73 11.17
CA GLY A 42 10.48 -10.58 11.41
C GLY A 42 11.65 -9.83 12.04
N LEU A 43 11.87 -8.57 11.64
CA LEU A 43 12.97 -7.74 12.14
C LEU A 43 12.66 -6.26 11.89
N ILE A 44 13.14 -5.39 12.80
CA ILE A 44 13.17 -3.95 12.56
C ILE A 44 14.61 -3.50 12.58
N GLN A 45 15.03 -2.78 11.53
CA GLN A 45 16.34 -2.18 11.44
C GLN A 45 16.26 -0.69 11.77
N LEU A 46 17.23 -0.20 12.53
CA LEU A 46 17.35 1.20 12.90
C LEU A 46 18.80 1.64 12.84
N PHE A 47 19.08 2.79 12.22
CA PHE A 47 20.40 3.43 12.24
C PHE A 47 20.23 4.89 12.68
N ASP A 48 20.95 5.26 13.72
CA ASP A 48 20.91 6.60 14.32
C ASP A 48 22.01 7.55 13.80
N GLY A 49 22.83 7.06 12.88
CA GLY A 49 23.99 7.78 12.35
C GLY A 49 25.34 7.36 12.98
N ALA A 50 25.29 6.62 14.07
CA ALA A 50 26.47 6.07 14.75
C ALA A 50 26.38 4.55 14.90
N ASN A 51 25.21 4.04 15.31
CA ASN A 51 25.00 2.64 15.65
C ASN A 51 23.85 2.03 14.82
N VAL A 52 24.08 0.83 14.28
CA VAL A 52 23.03 0.02 13.67
C VAL A 52 22.44 -0.92 14.72
N ALA A 53 21.14 -0.89 14.87
CA ALA A 53 20.40 -1.80 15.73
C ALA A 53 19.47 -2.69 14.91
N LEU A 54 19.49 -3.99 15.21
CA LEU A 54 18.58 -4.99 14.67
C LEU A 54 17.67 -5.43 15.82
N ILE A 55 16.40 -5.04 15.76
CA ILE A 55 15.42 -5.30 16.82
C ILE A 55 14.67 -6.59 16.49
N ASP A 56 14.89 -7.62 17.30
CA ASP A 56 14.18 -8.90 17.17
C ASP A 56 12.85 -8.84 17.90
N PRO A 57 11.70 -8.86 17.19
CA PRO A 57 10.40 -8.72 17.81
C PRO A 57 10.04 -9.89 18.75
N LEU A 58 10.66 -11.05 18.61
CA LEU A 58 10.36 -12.20 19.46
C LEU A 58 10.77 -12.00 20.93
N GLY A 59 11.76 -11.15 21.18
CA GLY A 59 12.25 -10.85 22.52
C GLY A 59 11.60 -9.62 23.17
N ILE A 60 10.72 -8.91 22.47
CA ILE A 60 10.13 -7.66 22.91
C ILE A 60 8.67 -7.84 23.29
N SER A 61 8.31 -7.43 24.49
CA SER A 61 6.93 -7.38 24.98
C SER A 61 6.40 -5.96 25.19
N ASP A 62 7.27 -5.00 25.46
CA ASP A 62 6.93 -3.58 25.63
C ASP A 62 7.47 -2.75 24.47
N TRP A 63 6.58 -2.37 23.56
CA TRP A 63 6.88 -1.52 22.42
C TRP A 63 6.73 -0.02 22.68
N SER A 64 6.34 0.38 23.89
CA SER A 64 6.09 1.79 24.21
C SER A 64 7.28 2.70 23.96
N PRO A 65 8.55 2.31 24.22
CA PRO A 65 9.69 3.16 23.90
C PRO A 65 9.86 3.40 22.39
N LEU A 66 9.69 2.37 21.57
CA LEU A 66 9.75 2.51 20.10
C LEU A 66 8.60 3.35 19.57
N LYS A 67 7.37 3.14 20.05
CA LYS A 67 6.22 3.97 19.69
C LYS A 67 6.46 5.44 20.00
N ALA A 68 7.09 5.76 21.12
CA ALA A 68 7.46 7.14 21.46
C ALA A 68 8.43 7.73 20.42
N VAL A 69 9.42 6.97 19.96
CA VAL A 69 10.34 7.40 18.89
C VAL A 69 9.60 7.59 17.58
N LEU A 70 8.70 6.67 17.21
CA LEU A 70 7.92 6.79 15.97
C LEU A 70 7.05 8.05 15.94
N ARG A 71 6.48 8.45 17.06
CA ARG A 71 5.64 9.66 17.19
C ARG A 71 6.43 10.95 17.33
N ASP A 72 7.71 10.89 17.70
CA ASP A 72 8.50 12.08 17.97
C ASP A 72 8.75 12.87 16.70
N THR A 73 8.04 13.99 16.55
CA THR A 73 8.14 14.87 15.39
C THR A 73 9.48 15.59 15.27
N GLY A 74 10.30 15.58 16.31
CA GLY A 74 11.68 16.08 16.29
C GLY A 74 12.67 15.13 15.64
N ILE A 75 12.26 13.87 15.37
CA ILE A 75 13.10 12.85 14.76
C ILE A 75 12.54 12.48 13.37
N THR A 76 13.22 12.84 12.31
CA THR A 76 12.85 12.41 10.96
C THR A 76 13.15 10.94 10.75
N LYS A 77 12.19 10.16 10.23
CA LYS A 77 12.34 8.74 9.92
C LYS A 77 12.45 8.59 8.41
N PHE A 78 13.60 8.09 7.95
CA PHE A 78 13.85 7.79 6.55
C PHE A 78 13.61 6.31 6.28
N LEU A 79 12.84 6.03 5.24
CA LEU A 79 12.67 4.70 4.64
C LEU A 79 12.98 4.75 3.16
N HIS A 80 13.13 3.60 2.52
CA HIS A 80 13.24 3.47 1.08
C HIS A 80 12.19 2.51 0.54
N ALA A 81 11.31 2.98 -0.36
CA ALA A 81 10.18 2.20 -0.88
C ALA A 81 9.31 1.60 0.24
N GLY A 82 9.11 2.37 1.31
CA GLY A 82 8.57 1.93 2.60
C GLY A 82 7.06 1.72 2.65
N SER A 83 6.36 1.75 1.52
CA SER A 83 4.90 1.62 1.50
C SER A 83 4.39 0.32 2.15
N GLU A 84 5.10 -0.80 1.99
CA GLU A 84 4.74 -2.07 2.65
C GLU A 84 5.15 -2.07 4.12
N ASP A 85 6.27 -1.45 4.48
CA ASP A 85 6.72 -1.28 5.86
C ASP A 85 5.70 -0.50 6.70
N LEU A 86 5.03 0.49 6.11
CA LEU A 86 3.95 1.22 6.78
C LEU A 86 2.82 0.29 7.23
N GLU A 87 2.48 -0.70 6.43
CA GLU A 87 1.48 -1.71 6.81
C GLU A 87 1.99 -2.58 7.97
N VAL A 88 3.28 -2.91 7.97
CA VAL A 88 3.92 -3.62 9.08
C VAL A 88 3.84 -2.81 10.37
N PHE A 89 4.18 -1.51 10.33
CA PHE A 89 4.08 -0.62 11.49
C PHE A 89 2.64 -0.49 12.00
N LEU A 90 1.68 -0.29 11.11
CA LEU A 90 0.26 -0.22 11.48
C LEU A 90 -0.22 -1.51 12.14
N ASN A 91 0.13 -2.66 11.58
CA ASN A 91 -0.29 -3.95 12.11
C ASN A 91 0.38 -4.26 13.47
N ALA A 92 1.68 -4.01 13.58
CA ALA A 92 2.43 -4.32 14.80
C ALA A 92 2.20 -3.31 15.92
N PHE A 93 2.04 -2.03 15.61
CA PHE A 93 2.06 -0.95 16.61
C PHE A 93 0.80 -0.07 16.59
N GLY A 94 -0.05 -0.18 15.57
CA GLY A 94 -1.20 0.70 15.39
C GLY A 94 -0.84 2.14 15.00
N GLU A 95 0.39 2.39 14.60
CA GLU A 95 0.94 3.73 14.36
C GLU A 95 1.87 3.73 13.15
N LEU A 96 2.01 4.92 12.54
CA LEU A 96 3.00 5.18 11.50
C LEU A 96 4.15 6.03 12.04
N PRO A 97 5.37 5.87 11.48
CA PRO A 97 6.45 6.82 11.74
C PRO A 97 6.07 8.23 11.29
N GLU A 98 6.31 9.25 12.11
CA GLU A 98 6.02 10.65 11.80
C GLU A 98 7.08 11.58 12.40
N PRO A 99 7.69 12.49 11.60
CA PRO A 99 7.59 12.61 10.13
C PRO A 99 8.31 11.47 9.42
N LEU A 100 7.72 11.01 8.32
CA LEU A 100 8.28 9.98 7.45
C LEU A 100 8.72 10.59 6.13
N ILE A 101 9.92 10.27 5.67
CA ILE A 101 10.43 10.63 4.35
C ILE A 101 10.92 9.39 3.63
N ASP A 102 10.36 9.12 2.46
CA ASP A 102 10.76 8.01 1.60
C ASP A 102 11.79 8.46 0.57
N THR A 103 12.96 7.88 0.60
CA THR A 103 14.06 8.24 -0.31
C THR A 103 13.78 7.87 -1.77
N GLN A 104 12.94 6.87 -2.03
CA GLN A 104 12.52 6.55 -3.38
C GLN A 104 11.65 7.69 -3.96
N ILE A 105 10.81 8.31 -3.15
CA ILE A 105 10.02 9.48 -3.53
C ILE A 105 10.94 10.69 -3.78
N LEU A 106 11.88 10.99 -2.86
CA LEU A 106 12.86 12.07 -3.07
C LEU A 106 13.61 11.89 -4.40
N ALA A 107 14.10 10.68 -4.65
CA ALA A 107 14.85 10.34 -5.86
C ALA A 107 14.00 10.51 -7.13
N ALA A 108 12.72 10.19 -7.10
CA ALA A 108 11.81 10.38 -8.23
C ALA A 108 11.67 11.87 -8.61
N PHE A 109 11.64 12.76 -7.64
CA PHE A 109 11.65 14.22 -7.89
C PHE A 109 13.00 14.72 -8.41
N CYS A 110 14.07 13.96 -8.22
CA CYS A 110 15.41 14.25 -8.76
C CYS A 110 15.68 13.52 -10.09
N GLY A 111 14.65 13.03 -10.76
CA GLY A 111 14.75 12.41 -12.10
C GLY A 111 15.13 10.94 -12.12
N ARG A 112 15.14 10.25 -10.95
CA ARG A 112 15.32 8.79 -10.90
C ARG A 112 14.00 8.07 -11.21
N PRO A 113 14.04 6.77 -11.62
CA PRO A 113 12.80 6.01 -11.82
C PRO A 113 11.94 5.92 -10.56
N LEU A 114 10.61 5.89 -10.70
CA LEU A 114 9.69 5.74 -9.57
C LEU A 114 9.91 4.45 -8.78
N SER A 115 10.39 3.39 -9.42
CA SER A 115 10.68 2.09 -8.82
C SER A 115 12.18 1.88 -8.57
N TRP A 116 12.92 2.98 -8.35
CA TRP A 116 14.36 2.90 -8.13
C TRP A 116 14.68 2.09 -6.87
N GLY A 117 15.31 0.93 -7.08
CA GLY A 117 15.61 -0.01 -6.00
C GLY A 117 16.78 0.44 -5.13
N PHE A 118 16.75 0.00 -3.87
CA PHE A 118 17.75 0.37 -2.86
C PHE A 118 19.19 0.05 -3.30
N ALA A 119 19.44 -1.16 -3.84
CA ALA A 119 20.78 -1.53 -4.28
C ALA A 119 21.30 -0.64 -5.43
N ALA A 120 20.44 -0.24 -6.38
CA ALA A 120 20.81 0.69 -7.44
C ALA A 120 21.14 2.08 -6.88
N MET A 121 20.38 2.54 -5.90
CA MET A 121 20.62 3.78 -5.19
C MET A 121 21.97 3.76 -4.47
N VAL A 122 22.26 2.71 -3.73
CA VAL A 122 23.55 2.55 -3.02
C VAL A 122 24.71 2.51 -4.00
N GLU A 123 24.59 1.77 -5.09
CA GLU A 123 25.64 1.68 -6.12
C GLU A 123 25.92 3.04 -6.75
N GLU A 124 24.88 3.82 -7.09
CA GLU A 124 25.06 5.16 -7.68
C GLU A 124 25.76 6.13 -6.71
N TYR A 125 25.38 6.12 -5.42
CA TYR A 125 25.93 7.07 -4.45
C TYR A 125 27.26 6.65 -3.84
N THR A 126 27.57 5.37 -3.80
CA THR A 126 28.75 4.84 -3.06
C THR A 126 29.67 3.97 -3.90
N GLY A 127 29.26 3.52 -5.06
CA GLY A 127 29.98 2.53 -5.87
C GLY A 127 29.95 1.10 -5.31
N VAL A 128 29.19 0.85 -4.23
CA VAL A 128 29.08 -0.46 -3.60
C VAL A 128 27.93 -1.25 -4.22
N ALA A 129 28.25 -2.47 -4.70
CA ALA A 129 27.22 -3.42 -5.15
C ALA A 129 26.72 -4.26 -3.96
N LEU A 130 25.43 -4.16 -3.65
CA LEU A 130 24.79 -4.94 -2.58
C LEU A 130 24.27 -6.28 -3.08
N ASP A 131 24.47 -7.32 -2.27
CA ASP A 131 23.86 -8.63 -2.49
C ASP A 131 22.38 -8.60 -2.07
N LYS A 132 21.50 -9.13 -2.92
CA LYS A 132 20.04 -9.21 -2.70
C LYS A 132 19.58 -10.61 -2.33
N SER A 133 20.48 -11.56 -2.10
CA SER A 133 20.14 -12.97 -1.92
C SER A 133 19.24 -13.25 -0.72
N GLU A 134 19.30 -12.40 0.31
CA GLU A 134 18.55 -12.60 1.56
C GLU A 134 17.16 -11.95 1.58
N SER A 135 16.80 -11.14 0.58
CA SER A 135 15.53 -10.37 0.55
C SER A 135 14.26 -11.24 0.66
N ARG A 136 14.33 -12.50 0.24
CA ARG A 136 13.19 -13.43 0.22
C ARG A 136 13.39 -14.66 1.10
N THR A 137 14.30 -14.59 2.06
CA THR A 137 14.52 -15.67 3.03
C THR A 137 13.43 -15.65 4.12
N ASP A 138 13.38 -16.70 4.94
CA ASP A 138 12.45 -16.77 6.04
C ASP A 138 12.91 -15.91 7.22
N TRP A 139 12.37 -14.72 7.33
CA TRP A 139 12.66 -13.78 8.40
C TRP A 139 12.01 -14.12 9.75
N LEU A 140 11.15 -15.14 9.79
CA LEU A 140 10.55 -15.63 11.04
C LEU A 140 11.35 -16.78 11.65
N ALA A 141 12.20 -17.45 10.86
CA ALA A 141 13.06 -18.52 11.36
C ALA A 141 14.10 -17.99 12.34
N ARG A 142 14.44 -18.78 13.37
CA ARG A 142 15.48 -18.44 14.35
C ARG A 142 16.44 -19.61 14.55
N PRO A 143 17.74 -19.33 14.78
CA PRO A 143 18.34 -17.98 14.79
C PRO A 143 18.41 -17.40 13.37
N LEU A 144 18.43 -16.07 13.26
CA LEU A 144 18.79 -15.41 12.00
C LEU A 144 20.24 -15.72 11.64
N SER A 145 20.49 -15.94 10.36
CA SER A 145 21.86 -16.15 9.88
C SER A 145 22.69 -14.86 9.94
N GLU A 146 23.99 -14.97 10.01
CA GLU A 146 24.89 -13.83 9.92
C GLU A 146 24.66 -13.05 8.62
N ARG A 147 24.48 -13.74 7.50
CA ARG A 147 24.17 -13.12 6.21
C ARG A 147 22.88 -12.33 6.22
N GLN A 148 21.83 -12.84 6.87
CA GLN A 148 20.57 -12.10 7.06
C GLN A 148 20.82 -10.83 7.89
N CYS A 149 21.55 -10.93 8.98
CA CYS A 149 21.84 -9.76 9.83
C CYS A 149 22.70 -8.71 9.10
N GLU A 150 23.70 -9.13 8.35
CA GLU A 150 24.52 -8.23 7.51
C GLU A 150 23.70 -7.55 6.42
N TYR A 151 22.84 -8.31 5.76
CA TYR A 151 21.90 -7.78 4.76
C TYR A 151 20.99 -6.71 5.38
N ALA A 152 20.33 -7.01 6.48
CA ALA A 152 19.42 -6.10 7.17
C ALA A 152 20.14 -4.85 7.70
N ALA A 153 21.35 -5.00 8.23
CA ALA A 153 22.15 -3.87 8.70
C ALA A 153 22.56 -2.93 7.54
N ALA A 154 22.86 -3.48 6.36
CA ALA A 154 23.20 -2.70 5.18
C ALA A 154 22.05 -1.79 4.72
N ASP A 155 20.81 -2.25 4.83
CA ASP A 155 19.63 -1.50 4.39
C ASP A 155 19.45 -0.17 5.13
N VAL A 156 19.85 -0.06 6.37
CA VAL A 156 19.78 1.20 7.13
C VAL A 156 21.11 1.96 7.17
N TRP A 157 22.24 1.23 7.14
CA TRP A 157 23.58 1.83 7.15
C TRP A 157 23.80 2.77 5.98
N TYR A 158 23.48 2.32 4.76
CA TYR A 158 23.61 3.13 3.56
C TYR A 158 22.49 4.15 3.40
N LEU A 159 21.32 3.85 3.93
CA LEU A 159 20.12 4.68 3.73
C LEU A 159 20.28 6.08 4.33
N LEU A 160 20.73 6.21 5.57
CA LEU A 160 20.73 7.51 6.27
C LEU A 160 21.66 8.53 5.62
N PRO A 161 22.93 8.21 5.26
CA PRO A 161 23.79 9.16 4.56
C PRO A 161 23.28 9.56 3.19
N ILE A 162 22.69 8.61 2.44
CA ILE A 162 22.12 8.86 1.12
C ILE A 162 20.85 9.71 1.25
N ALA A 163 20.00 9.44 2.23
CA ALA A 163 18.80 10.23 2.50
C ALA A 163 19.13 11.70 2.74
N LYS A 164 20.17 12.00 3.51
CA LYS A 164 20.63 13.37 3.74
C LYS A 164 21.10 14.06 2.46
N LYS A 165 21.78 13.35 1.57
CA LYS A 165 22.18 13.87 0.25
C LYS A 165 20.94 14.13 -0.64
N LEU A 166 20.01 13.18 -0.68
CA LEU A 166 18.78 13.34 -1.46
C LEU A 166 17.90 14.48 -0.96
N MET A 167 17.87 14.74 0.35
CA MET A 167 17.18 15.91 0.90
C MET A 167 17.73 17.20 0.32
N ILE A 168 19.06 17.34 0.28
CA ILE A 168 19.75 18.50 -0.28
C ILE A 168 19.50 18.63 -1.78
N GLU A 169 19.59 17.53 -2.53
CA GLU A 169 19.34 17.53 -3.98
C GLU A 169 17.89 17.89 -4.29
N THR A 170 16.93 17.36 -3.56
CA THR A 170 15.50 17.64 -3.77
C THR A 170 15.16 19.09 -3.44
N GLU A 171 15.74 19.65 -2.38
CA GLU A 171 15.61 21.04 -2.02
C GLU A 171 16.21 21.96 -3.09
N ALA A 172 17.42 21.67 -3.56
CA ALA A 172 18.09 22.40 -4.62
C ALA A 172 17.30 22.38 -5.95
N ALA A 173 16.61 21.27 -6.23
CA ALA A 173 15.70 21.16 -7.37
C ALA A 173 14.37 21.90 -7.20
N GLY A 174 14.07 22.44 -6.01
CA GLY A 174 12.83 23.15 -5.71
C GLY A 174 11.63 22.24 -5.43
N TRP A 175 11.84 20.94 -5.27
CA TRP A 175 10.76 19.94 -5.14
C TRP A 175 10.54 19.41 -3.71
N LEU A 176 11.29 19.88 -2.71
CA LEU A 176 11.19 19.30 -1.37
C LEU A 176 9.77 19.39 -0.78
N PRO A 177 9.03 20.52 -0.85
CA PRO A 177 7.66 20.58 -0.35
C PRO A 177 6.74 19.56 -1.03
N ALA A 178 6.85 19.41 -2.35
CA ALA A 178 6.06 18.44 -3.13
C ALA A 178 6.41 16.99 -2.76
N ALA A 179 7.69 16.68 -2.55
CA ALA A 179 8.16 15.36 -2.13
C ALA A 179 7.65 14.99 -0.72
N LEU A 180 7.66 15.93 0.21
CA LEU A 180 7.11 15.74 1.55
C LEU A 180 5.59 15.53 1.51
N ASP A 181 4.90 16.23 0.61
CA ASP A 181 3.46 16.06 0.38
C ASP A 181 3.15 14.65 -0.17
N GLU A 182 3.96 14.16 -1.11
CA GLU A 182 3.82 12.81 -1.66
C GLU A 182 4.10 11.72 -0.59
N CYS A 183 5.05 11.96 0.32
CA CYS A 183 5.27 11.05 1.46
C CYS A 183 4.04 11.02 2.38
N ARG A 184 3.43 12.16 2.68
CA ARG A 184 2.18 12.22 3.46
C ARG A 184 1.04 11.51 2.75
N LEU A 185 0.91 11.66 1.44
CA LEU A 185 -0.10 10.96 0.65
C LEU A 185 0.09 9.44 0.69
N MET A 186 1.34 8.95 0.63
CA MET A 186 1.65 7.54 0.80
C MET A 186 1.19 7.02 2.18
N GLN A 187 1.42 7.77 3.26
CA GLN A 187 0.95 7.43 4.59
C GLN A 187 -0.58 7.40 4.66
N GLN A 188 -1.26 8.40 4.11
CA GLN A 188 -2.72 8.46 4.07
C GLN A 188 -3.33 7.26 3.35
N ARG A 189 -2.76 6.87 2.21
CA ARG A 189 -3.21 5.67 1.47
C ARG A 189 -3.10 4.40 2.31
N ARG A 190 -2.08 4.28 3.14
CA ARG A 190 -1.89 3.11 4.01
C ARG A 190 -2.79 3.12 5.25
N GLN A 191 -3.24 4.27 5.70
CA GLN A 191 -4.21 4.41 6.79
C GLN A 191 -5.65 4.13 6.35
N GLU A 192 -5.94 4.16 5.05
CA GLU A 192 -7.24 3.81 4.52
C GLU A 192 -7.52 2.32 4.71
N ILE A 193 -8.50 2.01 5.57
CA ILE A 193 -8.96 0.65 5.81
C ILE A 193 -10.20 0.41 4.96
N GLN A 194 -10.14 -0.60 4.10
CA GLN A 194 -11.30 -0.98 3.28
C GLN A 194 -12.45 -1.45 4.18
N ALA A 195 -13.61 -0.80 4.06
CA ALA A 195 -14.83 -1.25 4.71
C ALA A 195 -15.29 -2.56 4.05
N PRO A 196 -15.58 -3.62 4.84
CA PRO A 196 -16.02 -4.90 4.26
C PRO A 196 -17.27 -4.76 3.39
N GLU A 197 -18.16 -3.84 3.73
CA GLU A 197 -19.40 -3.55 3.01
C GLU A 197 -19.16 -3.00 1.60
N GLU A 198 -17.98 -2.42 1.34
CA GLU A 198 -17.59 -1.86 0.04
C GLU A 198 -16.64 -2.78 -0.76
N ALA A 199 -16.18 -3.88 -0.18
CA ALA A 199 -15.19 -4.78 -0.80
C ALA A 199 -15.63 -5.36 -2.16
N TRP A 200 -16.93 -5.50 -2.38
CA TRP A 200 -17.50 -6.01 -3.63
C TRP A 200 -17.22 -5.13 -4.85
N ARG A 201 -17.00 -3.83 -4.64
CA ARG A 201 -16.74 -2.88 -5.74
C ARG A 201 -15.38 -3.09 -6.41
N ASP A 202 -14.44 -3.71 -5.70
CA ASP A 202 -13.09 -3.96 -6.19
C ASP A 202 -12.92 -5.37 -6.76
N ILE A 203 -13.96 -6.20 -6.70
CA ILE A 203 -13.95 -7.53 -7.33
C ILE A 203 -13.89 -7.38 -8.85
N THR A 204 -12.93 -8.06 -9.45
CA THR A 204 -12.73 -8.04 -10.90
C THR A 204 -14.03 -8.45 -11.63
N ASN A 205 -14.42 -7.69 -12.64
CA ASN A 205 -15.63 -7.91 -13.43
C ASN A 205 -16.97 -7.83 -12.67
N ALA A 206 -17.01 -7.24 -11.46
CA ALA A 206 -18.25 -7.04 -10.73
C ALA A 206 -19.31 -6.26 -11.54
N TRP A 207 -18.88 -5.33 -12.41
CA TRP A 207 -19.74 -4.55 -13.29
C TRP A 207 -20.54 -5.38 -14.31
N GLN A 208 -20.14 -6.64 -14.58
CA GLN A 208 -20.88 -7.55 -15.47
C GLN A 208 -22.11 -8.20 -14.80
N LEU A 209 -22.23 -8.07 -13.49
CA LEU A 209 -23.29 -8.70 -12.72
C LEU A 209 -24.57 -7.85 -12.72
N ARG A 210 -25.72 -8.52 -12.77
CA ARG A 210 -27.03 -7.87 -12.59
C ARG A 210 -27.24 -7.51 -11.14
N THR A 211 -28.21 -6.63 -10.85
CA THR A 211 -28.46 -6.08 -9.51
C THR A 211 -28.58 -7.13 -8.41
N ARG A 212 -29.32 -8.21 -8.62
CA ARG A 212 -29.44 -9.30 -7.63
C ARG A 212 -28.14 -10.09 -7.47
N GLN A 213 -27.41 -10.31 -8.54
CA GLN A 213 -26.09 -10.93 -8.49
C GLN A 213 -25.08 -10.01 -7.77
N LEU A 214 -25.17 -8.70 -7.96
CA LEU A 214 -24.37 -7.71 -7.21
C LEU A 214 -24.71 -7.73 -5.72
N ALA A 215 -26.00 -7.83 -5.36
CA ALA A 215 -26.41 -8.01 -3.97
C ALA A 215 -25.80 -9.27 -3.35
N CYS A 216 -25.76 -10.35 -4.11
CA CYS A 216 -25.07 -11.57 -3.69
C CYS A 216 -23.56 -11.33 -3.50
N LEU A 217 -22.89 -10.66 -4.45
CA LEU A 217 -21.48 -10.34 -4.36
C LEU A 217 -21.18 -9.44 -3.15
N GLN A 218 -22.05 -8.48 -2.83
CA GLN A 218 -21.91 -7.66 -1.63
C GLN A 218 -21.82 -8.52 -0.36
N LEU A 219 -22.75 -9.45 -0.19
CA LEU A 219 -22.77 -10.34 0.98
C LEU A 219 -21.55 -11.27 1.01
N LEU A 220 -21.15 -11.81 -0.15
CA LEU A 220 -20.00 -12.71 -0.27
C LEU A 220 -18.68 -12.00 0.01
N ALA A 221 -18.48 -10.83 -0.57
CA ALA A 221 -17.25 -10.06 -0.43
C ALA A 221 -17.08 -9.50 1.00
N ASP A 222 -18.15 -9.00 1.60
CA ASP A 222 -18.19 -8.59 3.01
C ASP A 222 -17.79 -9.74 3.93
N TRP A 223 -18.44 -10.87 3.78
CA TRP A 223 -18.14 -12.06 4.56
C TRP A 223 -16.67 -12.51 4.35
N ARG A 224 -16.20 -12.58 3.10
CA ARG A 224 -14.83 -13.03 2.79
C ARG A 224 -13.79 -12.16 3.46
N LEU A 225 -13.94 -10.84 3.37
CA LEU A 225 -12.98 -9.91 3.96
C LEU A 225 -12.97 -9.97 5.49
N ARG A 226 -14.16 -10.05 6.12
CA ARG A 226 -14.26 -10.25 7.57
C ARG A 226 -13.61 -11.56 8.01
N LYS A 227 -13.87 -12.64 7.27
CA LYS A 227 -13.29 -13.97 7.56
C LYS A 227 -11.77 -13.97 7.38
N ALA A 228 -11.25 -13.32 6.35
CA ALA A 228 -9.83 -13.16 6.10
C ALA A 228 -9.13 -12.43 7.27
N ARG A 229 -9.71 -11.34 7.75
CA ARG A 229 -9.19 -10.59 8.90
C ARG A 229 -9.29 -11.36 10.21
N GLU A 230 -10.44 -12.00 10.48
CA GLU A 230 -10.67 -12.80 11.68
C GLU A 230 -9.68 -13.96 11.82
N ARG A 231 -9.38 -14.61 10.71
CA ARG A 231 -8.51 -15.80 10.67
C ARG A 231 -7.06 -15.48 10.32
N ASP A 232 -6.75 -14.21 10.09
CA ASP A 232 -5.45 -13.78 9.55
C ASP A 232 -5.04 -14.60 8.33
N MET A 233 -5.92 -14.67 7.35
CA MET A 233 -5.72 -15.45 6.13
C MET A 233 -5.88 -14.55 4.91
N ALA A 234 -4.99 -14.66 3.93
CA ALA A 234 -5.12 -13.92 2.69
C ALA A 234 -6.47 -14.23 2.02
N VAL A 235 -7.14 -13.21 1.48
CA VAL A 235 -8.54 -13.33 0.99
C VAL A 235 -8.74 -14.48 0.00
N ASN A 236 -7.77 -14.72 -0.89
CA ASN A 236 -7.82 -15.81 -1.85
C ASN A 236 -7.59 -17.20 -1.26
N PHE A 237 -7.14 -17.30 -0.01
CA PHE A 237 -7.09 -18.56 0.73
C PHE A 237 -8.39 -18.84 1.48
N VAL A 238 -9.25 -17.84 1.67
CA VAL A 238 -10.63 -18.06 2.13
C VAL A 238 -11.45 -18.62 0.97
N VAL A 239 -11.63 -17.82 -0.08
CA VAL A 239 -12.24 -18.21 -1.36
C VAL A 239 -11.58 -17.38 -2.46
N ARG A 240 -11.17 -18.03 -3.55
CA ARG A 240 -10.58 -17.35 -4.69
C ARG A 240 -11.54 -16.33 -5.29
N GLU A 241 -11.02 -15.22 -5.77
CA GLU A 241 -11.85 -14.13 -6.29
C GLU A 241 -12.72 -14.57 -7.47
N GLU A 242 -12.15 -15.33 -8.40
CA GLU A 242 -12.89 -15.88 -9.54
C GLU A 242 -14.03 -16.81 -9.12
N ASN A 243 -13.83 -17.58 -8.04
CA ASN A 243 -14.86 -18.47 -7.49
C ASN A 243 -15.96 -17.66 -6.78
N LEU A 244 -15.58 -16.62 -6.05
CA LEU A 244 -16.53 -15.72 -5.39
C LEU A 244 -17.44 -15.05 -6.43
N TRP A 245 -16.85 -14.56 -7.54
CA TRP A 245 -17.58 -13.98 -8.66
C TRP A 245 -18.51 -15.00 -9.31
N ALA A 246 -18.04 -16.23 -9.54
CA ALA A 246 -18.85 -17.31 -10.11
C ALA A 246 -20.06 -17.66 -9.23
N VAL A 247 -19.88 -17.74 -7.92
CA VAL A 247 -20.98 -17.94 -6.95
C VAL A 247 -22.01 -16.82 -7.06
N ALA A 248 -21.57 -15.57 -7.13
CA ALA A 248 -22.49 -14.43 -7.31
C ALA A 248 -23.21 -14.49 -8.67
N ARG A 249 -22.52 -14.89 -9.73
CA ARG A 249 -23.05 -14.95 -11.10
C ARG A 249 -24.12 -16.04 -11.24
N TYR A 250 -23.86 -17.22 -10.73
CA TYR A 250 -24.68 -18.40 -10.95
C TYR A 250 -25.61 -18.77 -9.79
N MET A 251 -25.39 -18.16 -8.63
CA MET A 251 -26.22 -18.27 -7.43
C MET A 251 -26.58 -19.73 -7.07
N PRO A 252 -25.56 -20.61 -6.86
CA PRO A 252 -25.80 -22.03 -6.59
C PRO A 252 -26.58 -22.27 -5.29
N GLY A 253 -27.43 -23.31 -5.30
CA GLY A 253 -28.26 -23.71 -4.17
C GLY A 253 -27.77 -24.94 -3.42
N SER A 254 -26.71 -25.61 -3.91
CA SER A 254 -26.20 -26.86 -3.32
C SER A 254 -24.67 -26.94 -3.36
N LEU A 255 -24.12 -27.82 -2.52
CA LEU A 255 -22.66 -28.10 -2.52
C LEU A 255 -22.20 -28.70 -3.85
N GLY A 256 -23.03 -29.54 -4.50
CA GLY A 256 -22.72 -30.11 -5.81
C GLY A 256 -22.63 -29.04 -6.93
N GLU A 257 -23.48 -28.00 -6.84
CA GLU A 257 -23.40 -26.89 -7.77
C GLU A 257 -22.15 -26.06 -7.58
N LEU A 258 -21.66 -25.87 -6.32
CA LEU A 258 -20.38 -25.24 -6.03
C LEU A 258 -19.21 -26.01 -6.66
N ASP A 259 -19.23 -27.33 -6.56
CA ASP A 259 -18.24 -28.19 -7.19
C ASP A 259 -18.25 -28.04 -8.72
N SER A 260 -19.44 -27.99 -9.30
CA SER A 260 -19.61 -27.79 -10.74
C SER A 260 -19.11 -26.42 -11.23
N LEU A 261 -19.08 -25.39 -10.36
CA LEU A 261 -18.51 -24.07 -10.66
C LEU A 261 -16.98 -24.03 -10.58
N GLY A 262 -16.34 -25.11 -10.08
CA GLY A 262 -14.88 -25.22 -10.00
C GLY A 262 -14.30 -24.79 -8.67
N LEU A 263 -15.10 -24.65 -7.61
CA LEU A 263 -14.57 -24.42 -6.28
C LEU A 263 -13.77 -25.65 -5.83
N SER A 264 -12.66 -25.40 -5.15
CA SER A 264 -11.85 -26.50 -4.61
C SER A 264 -12.58 -27.25 -3.49
N GLY A 265 -12.22 -28.54 -3.31
CA GLY A 265 -12.80 -29.33 -2.23
C GLY A 265 -12.60 -28.72 -0.84
N SER A 266 -11.51 -28.01 -0.61
CA SER A 266 -11.26 -27.26 0.63
C SER A 266 -12.19 -26.06 0.79
N GLU A 267 -12.41 -25.26 -0.25
CA GLU A 267 -13.37 -24.15 -0.23
C GLU A 267 -14.78 -24.64 0.10
N ILE A 268 -15.21 -25.74 -0.54
CA ILE A 268 -16.54 -26.33 -0.31
C ILE A 268 -16.65 -26.88 1.12
N ARG A 269 -15.65 -27.63 1.56
CA ARG A 269 -15.65 -28.25 2.89
C ARG A 269 -15.70 -27.22 4.02
N PHE A 270 -14.93 -26.14 3.91
CA PHE A 270 -14.84 -25.14 4.98
C PHE A 270 -15.90 -24.03 4.86
N HIS A 271 -16.31 -23.67 3.65
CA HIS A 271 -17.14 -22.50 3.41
C HIS A 271 -18.40 -22.75 2.61
N GLY A 272 -18.59 -23.94 2.02
CA GLY A 272 -19.69 -24.22 1.11
C GLY A 272 -21.08 -23.93 1.68
N LYS A 273 -21.34 -24.38 2.90
CA LYS A 273 -22.63 -24.12 3.58
C LYS A 273 -22.88 -22.61 3.78
N ARG A 274 -21.82 -21.87 4.11
CA ARG A 274 -21.92 -20.42 4.30
C ARG A 274 -22.18 -19.70 2.98
N LEU A 275 -21.48 -20.09 1.91
CA LEU A 275 -21.69 -19.54 0.58
C LEU A 275 -23.12 -19.72 0.12
N ILE A 276 -23.69 -20.93 0.26
CA ILE A 276 -25.08 -21.24 -0.09
C ILE A 276 -26.07 -20.39 0.76
N SER A 277 -25.80 -20.26 2.05
CA SER A 277 -26.62 -19.44 2.94
C SER A 277 -26.65 -17.97 2.50
N LEU A 278 -25.52 -17.41 2.07
CA LEU A 278 -25.42 -16.04 1.58
C LEU A 278 -26.13 -15.87 0.23
N VAL A 279 -26.03 -16.86 -0.66
CA VAL A 279 -26.82 -16.88 -1.91
C VAL A 279 -28.32 -16.85 -1.63
N ALA A 280 -28.79 -17.71 -0.73
CA ALA A 280 -30.20 -17.75 -0.34
C ALA A 280 -30.67 -16.41 0.26
N LYS A 281 -29.84 -15.78 1.07
CA LYS A 281 -30.12 -14.45 1.62
C LYS A 281 -30.24 -13.40 0.50
N ALA A 282 -29.35 -13.41 -0.49
CA ALA A 282 -29.41 -12.50 -1.62
C ALA A 282 -30.67 -12.72 -2.48
N GLN A 283 -31.08 -13.97 -2.68
CA GLN A 283 -32.30 -14.31 -3.42
C GLN A 283 -33.57 -13.80 -2.72
N ALA A 284 -33.56 -13.76 -1.39
CA ALA A 284 -34.69 -13.34 -0.58
C ALA A 284 -34.78 -11.81 -0.39
N LEU A 285 -33.79 -11.04 -0.84
CA LEU A 285 -33.83 -9.58 -0.73
C LEU A 285 -34.97 -8.98 -1.58
N PRO A 286 -35.70 -7.99 -1.03
CA PRO A 286 -36.70 -7.26 -1.82
C PRO A 286 -35.99 -6.39 -2.90
N GLU A 287 -36.70 -6.08 -3.98
CA GLU A 287 -36.15 -5.35 -5.13
C GLU A 287 -35.59 -3.96 -4.74
N GLU A 288 -36.26 -3.28 -3.80
CA GLU A 288 -35.82 -1.98 -3.27
C GLU A 288 -34.50 -2.01 -2.46
N ALA A 289 -34.08 -3.20 -2.03
CA ALA A 289 -32.81 -3.40 -1.31
C ALA A 289 -31.65 -3.79 -2.22
N LEU A 290 -31.90 -3.93 -3.52
CA LEU A 290 -30.85 -4.29 -4.48
C LEU A 290 -29.97 -3.08 -4.79
N PRO A 291 -28.66 -3.28 -4.97
CA PRO A 291 -27.76 -2.20 -5.35
C PRO A 291 -28.00 -1.71 -6.77
N GLU A 292 -27.65 -0.47 -7.03
CA GLU A 292 -27.55 0.06 -8.37
C GLU A 292 -26.50 -0.70 -9.21
N PRO A 293 -26.72 -0.85 -10.53
CA PRO A 293 -25.73 -1.43 -11.42
C PRO A 293 -24.39 -0.70 -11.33
N LEU A 294 -23.29 -1.45 -11.35
CA LEU A 294 -21.97 -0.86 -11.47
C LEU A 294 -21.70 -0.45 -12.92
N LEU A 295 -21.23 0.76 -13.08
CA LEU A 295 -20.78 1.25 -14.38
C LEU A 295 -19.29 0.97 -14.53
N ASN A 296 -18.90 0.41 -15.68
CA ASN A 296 -17.49 0.25 -16.02
C ASN A 296 -16.96 1.58 -16.60
N LEU A 297 -15.94 2.11 -15.96
CA LEU A 297 -15.30 3.35 -16.40
C LEU A 297 -14.87 3.31 -17.87
N MET A 298 -14.36 2.17 -18.35
CA MET A 298 -13.86 2.03 -19.71
C MET A 298 -14.96 2.04 -20.79
N ASP A 299 -16.20 1.77 -20.38
CA ASP A 299 -17.37 1.75 -21.28
C ASP A 299 -18.07 3.12 -21.33
N MET A 300 -17.60 4.07 -20.53
CA MET A 300 -18.16 5.42 -20.56
C MET A 300 -17.90 6.10 -21.88
N PRO A 301 -18.95 6.69 -22.52
CA PRO A 301 -18.76 7.51 -23.70
C PRO A 301 -17.70 8.57 -23.46
N GLY A 302 -16.72 8.65 -24.35
CA GLY A 302 -15.64 9.65 -24.22
C GLY A 302 -14.46 9.23 -23.33
N TYR A 303 -14.49 8.10 -22.62
CA TYR A 303 -13.39 7.68 -21.74
C TYR A 303 -12.02 7.73 -22.43
N ARG A 304 -11.89 7.10 -23.60
CA ARG A 304 -10.62 7.05 -24.34
C ARG A 304 -10.12 8.43 -24.75
N LYS A 305 -11.03 9.33 -25.12
CA LYS A 305 -10.70 10.72 -25.52
C LYS A 305 -10.27 11.52 -24.30
N ALA A 306 -11.04 11.48 -23.22
CA ALA A 306 -10.72 12.16 -21.97
C ALA A 306 -9.39 11.66 -21.38
N PHE A 307 -9.18 10.35 -21.34
CA PHE A 307 -7.93 9.76 -20.85
C PHE A 307 -6.71 10.25 -21.68
N LYS A 308 -6.83 10.24 -23.02
CA LYS A 308 -5.78 10.72 -23.90
C LYS A 308 -5.52 12.23 -23.72
N ALA A 309 -6.56 13.03 -23.58
CA ALA A 309 -6.45 14.47 -23.35
C ALA A 309 -5.77 14.79 -22.02
N ILE A 310 -6.12 14.07 -20.95
CA ILE A 310 -5.46 14.21 -19.64
C ILE A 310 -3.98 13.82 -19.76
N LYS A 311 -3.65 12.72 -20.43
CA LYS A 311 -2.24 12.34 -20.66
C LYS A 311 -1.45 13.39 -21.44
N ALA A 312 -2.06 14.02 -22.43
CA ALA A 312 -1.42 15.09 -23.18
C ALA A 312 -1.15 16.33 -22.31
N LEU A 313 -2.12 16.71 -21.46
CA LEU A 313 -1.94 17.78 -20.49
C LEU A 313 -0.82 17.47 -19.48
N VAL A 314 -0.78 16.24 -18.97
CA VAL A 314 0.28 15.78 -18.07
C VAL A 314 1.66 15.85 -18.75
N ALA A 315 1.76 15.49 -20.02
CA ALA A 315 3.01 15.58 -20.76
C ALA A 315 3.46 17.05 -20.94
N GLU A 316 2.53 17.96 -21.19
CA GLU A 316 2.82 19.40 -21.27
C GLU A 316 3.34 19.96 -19.93
N VAL A 317 2.66 19.62 -18.82
CA VAL A 317 3.08 20.04 -17.47
C VAL A 317 4.42 19.42 -17.10
N SER A 318 4.63 18.15 -17.41
CA SER A 318 5.91 17.45 -17.21
C SER A 318 7.05 18.18 -17.91
N ALA A 319 6.89 18.55 -19.16
CA ALA A 319 7.90 19.27 -19.93
C ALA A 319 8.18 20.68 -19.38
N SER A 320 7.13 21.43 -19.02
CA SER A 320 7.28 22.80 -18.54
C SER A 320 7.87 22.92 -17.13
N HIS A 321 7.65 21.92 -16.29
CA HIS A 321 8.14 21.90 -14.90
C HIS A 321 9.32 20.97 -14.65
N HIS A 322 9.81 20.29 -15.68
CA HIS A 322 10.95 19.34 -15.59
C HIS A 322 10.75 18.26 -14.52
N VAL A 323 9.53 17.72 -14.45
CA VAL A 323 9.16 16.64 -13.53
C VAL A 323 8.60 15.45 -14.31
N SER A 324 8.88 14.21 -13.86
CA SER A 324 8.41 13.02 -14.55
C SER A 324 6.90 12.97 -14.71
N GLY A 325 6.42 12.69 -15.92
CA GLY A 325 4.99 12.50 -16.18
C GLY A 325 4.39 11.34 -15.41
N GLU A 326 5.16 10.28 -15.15
CA GLU A 326 4.73 9.15 -14.33
C GLU A 326 4.56 9.52 -12.86
N LEU A 327 5.39 10.41 -12.35
CA LEU A 327 5.28 10.97 -11.01
C LEU A 327 4.06 11.91 -10.89
N LEU A 328 3.81 12.72 -11.93
CA LEU A 328 2.65 13.62 -11.98
C LEU A 328 1.33 12.85 -11.98
N ALA A 329 1.20 11.83 -12.84
CA ALA A 329 -0.07 11.14 -13.05
C ALA A 329 0.11 9.68 -13.46
N SER A 330 -0.19 8.77 -12.57
CA SER A 330 -0.36 7.36 -12.89
C SER A 330 -1.72 7.10 -13.55
N ARG A 331 -1.84 5.96 -14.25
CA ARG A 331 -3.13 5.50 -14.79
C ARG A 331 -4.22 5.42 -13.71
N ARG A 332 -3.85 4.95 -12.51
CA ARG A 332 -4.77 4.88 -11.36
C ARG A 332 -5.34 6.25 -11.01
N GLN A 333 -4.48 7.26 -10.94
CA GLN A 333 -4.88 8.63 -10.59
C GLN A 333 -5.75 9.27 -11.68
N ILE A 334 -5.45 9.03 -12.95
CA ILE A 334 -6.30 9.50 -14.05
C ILE A 334 -7.69 8.83 -13.97
N ASN A 335 -7.73 7.52 -13.74
CA ASN A 335 -9.00 6.81 -13.57
C ASN A 335 -9.75 7.25 -12.32
N GLN A 336 -9.07 7.59 -11.23
CA GLN A 336 -9.67 8.18 -10.03
C GLN A 336 -10.36 9.52 -10.37
N LEU A 337 -9.68 10.39 -11.09
CA LEU A 337 -10.22 11.68 -11.53
C LEU A 337 -11.47 11.50 -12.42
N LEU A 338 -11.43 10.60 -13.38
CA LEU A 338 -12.57 10.32 -14.28
C LEU A 338 -13.74 9.68 -13.55
N ASN A 339 -13.50 8.73 -12.64
CA ASN A 339 -14.54 8.18 -11.78
C ASN A 339 -15.23 9.25 -10.93
N TRP A 340 -14.47 10.19 -10.41
CA TRP A 340 -14.97 11.32 -9.62
C TRP A 340 -15.78 12.28 -10.50
N HIS A 341 -15.24 12.67 -11.64
CA HIS A 341 -15.88 13.60 -12.57
C HIS A 341 -17.24 13.07 -13.03
N TRP A 342 -17.32 11.80 -13.42
CA TRP A 342 -18.55 11.16 -13.87
C TRP A 342 -19.39 10.54 -12.74
N LYS A 343 -18.98 10.68 -11.49
CA LYS A 343 -19.68 10.16 -10.30
C LYS A 343 -20.01 8.66 -10.39
N LEU A 344 -19.04 7.86 -10.86
CA LEU A 344 -19.23 6.42 -11.08
C LEU A 344 -19.01 5.59 -9.82
N LYS A 345 -18.18 6.08 -8.89
CA LYS A 345 -17.88 5.44 -7.61
C LYS A 345 -17.92 6.47 -6.49
N PRO A 346 -18.37 6.09 -5.29
CA PRO A 346 -18.16 6.92 -4.10
C PRO A 346 -16.66 7.16 -3.90
N GLN A 347 -16.28 8.39 -3.61
CA GLN A 347 -14.89 8.75 -3.30
C GLN A 347 -14.87 9.61 -2.04
N ASN A 348 -13.92 9.32 -1.17
CA ASN A 348 -13.65 10.15 -0.01
C ASN A 348 -12.65 11.24 -0.38
N GLY A 349 -13.12 12.47 -0.41
CA GLY A 349 -12.28 13.63 -0.72
C GLY A 349 -12.10 13.91 -2.23
N GLN A 350 -11.22 14.84 -2.53
CA GLN A 350 -10.86 15.22 -3.90
C GLN A 350 -9.86 14.23 -4.50
N PRO A 351 -9.91 14.02 -5.84
CA PRO A 351 -8.91 13.21 -6.53
C PRO A 351 -7.49 13.75 -6.38
N GLU A 352 -6.53 12.85 -6.33
CA GLU A 352 -5.11 13.19 -6.10
C GLU A 352 -4.55 14.16 -7.16
N LEU A 353 -4.99 14.07 -8.42
CA LEU A 353 -4.52 14.95 -9.50
C LEU A 353 -4.92 16.42 -9.34
N ILE A 354 -5.94 16.70 -8.55
CA ILE A 354 -6.41 18.06 -8.27
C ILE A 354 -6.27 18.43 -6.78
N SER A 355 -5.38 17.73 -6.07
CA SER A 355 -5.09 17.94 -4.65
C SER A 355 -3.60 18.08 -4.40
N GLY A 356 -3.24 18.62 -3.24
CA GLY A 356 -1.87 18.77 -2.80
C GLY A 356 -0.98 19.49 -3.82
N TRP A 357 0.27 19.08 -3.92
CA TRP A 357 1.25 19.71 -4.83
C TRP A 357 0.87 19.63 -6.33
N ARG A 358 0.10 18.61 -6.73
CA ARG A 358 -0.38 18.46 -8.10
C ARG A 358 -1.43 19.53 -8.45
N ALA A 359 -2.22 19.97 -7.46
CA ALA A 359 -3.22 21.00 -7.68
C ALA A 359 -2.62 22.30 -8.17
N GLU A 360 -1.49 22.70 -7.62
CA GLU A 360 -0.77 23.93 -8.01
C GLU A 360 -0.35 23.91 -9.49
N LEU A 361 -0.07 22.73 -10.02
CA LEU A 361 0.41 22.54 -11.39
C LEU A 361 -0.72 22.30 -12.41
N MET A 362 -1.80 21.63 -12.01
CA MET A 362 -2.74 21.03 -12.97
C MET A 362 -4.22 21.25 -12.66
N ALA A 363 -4.63 21.59 -11.43
CA ALA A 363 -6.05 21.54 -11.06
C ALA A 363 -6.94 22.40 -11.95
N GLU A 364 -6.55 23.64 -12.21
CA GLU A 364 -7.32 24.55 -13.07
C GLU A 364 -7.43 24.03 -14.51
N LYS A 365 -6.30 23.61 -15.08
CA LYS A 365 -6.23 23.08 -16.44
C LYS A 365 -7.07 21.80 -16.59
N LEU A 366 -6.99 20.89 -15.61
CA LEU A 366 -7.78 19.65 -15.60
C LEU A 366 -9.27 19.94 -15.45
N THR A 367 -9.64 20.89 -14.61
CA THR A 367 -11.05 21.27 -14.41
C THR A 367 -11.65 21.82 -15.70
N LEU A 368 -10.93 22.69 -16.41
CA LEU A 368 -11.36 23.20 -17.71
C LEU A 368 -11.46 22.10 -18.76
N LEU A 369 -10.46 21.23 -18.85
CA LEU A 369 -10.45 20.11 -19.79
C LEU A 369 -11.63 19.16 -19.57
N LEU A 370 -11.96 18.85 -18.33
CA LEU A 370 -13.05 17.94 -17.99
C LEU A 370 -14.44 18.47 -18.37
N GLN A 371 -14.60 19.81 -18.52
CA GLN A 371 -15.85 20.40 -19.01
C GLN A 371 -16.17 19.97 -20.45
N GLU A 372 -15.16 19.62 -21.25
CA GLU A 372 -15.32 19.12 -22.61
C GLU A 372 -15.84 17.65 -22.66
N TYR A 373 -15.83 16.97 -21.52
CA TYR A 373 -16.20 15.57 -21.38
C TYR A 373 -17.29 15.38 -20.31
N PRO A 374 -18.50 15.90 -20.51
CA PRO A 374 -19.61 15.72 -19.57
C PRO A 374 -20.01 14.22 -19.49
N ARG A 375 -20.78 13.86 -18.44
CA ARG A 375 -21.32 12.51 -18.29
C ARG A 375 -22.33 12.16 -19.34
#